data_e98efb13a35acc3d2146e2f79bc81e7b
#
_entry.id   e98efb13a35acc3d2146e2f79bc81e7b
#
_cell.length_a   1.000
_cell.length_b   1.000
_cell.length_c   1.000
_cell.angle_alpha   90.00
_cell.angle_beta   90.00
_cell.angle_gamma   90.00
#
_symmetry.space_group_name_H-M   'P 1'
#
loop_
_entity.id
_entity.type
_entity.pdbx_description
1 polymer ?
#
loop_
_entity_poly.entity_id
_entity_poly.type
_entity_poly.pdbx_seq_one_letter_code
_entity_poly.pdbx_strand_id
1 'polypeptide(L)'
;MSLSESKKQRQKEAKALLEGFWPELFRFNKPRPLKMGVFADLVEDAKQRGLPFGEDIIRAAITIYTCRYAYQKSLSKVRERFNLSGEPEGEVTAEQKEYARLQIQRIDAKAKARKQARENENAAKPADSQSSA
;
A
#
# COMPACT_ATOMS: atom_id res chain seq x y z
N MET A 1 -4.08 21.64 5.29
CA MET A 1 -4.20 20.53 4.35
C MET A 1 -5.25 19.54 4.82
N SER A 2 -6.00 18.99 3.89
CA SER A 2 -6.97 17.94 4.21
C SER A 2 -6.24 16.62 4.50
N LEU A 3 -6.94 15.70 5.17
CA LEU A 3 -6.39 14.37 5.45
C LEU A 3 -6.05 13.62 4.16
N SER A 4 -6.85 13.79 3.11
CA SER A 4 -6.60 13.11 1.84
C SER A 4 -5.35 13.63 1.14
N GLU A 5 -5.06 14.93 1.27
CA GLU A 5 -3.85 15.52 0.71
C GLU A 5 -2.61 15.04 1.45
N SER A 6 -2.69 14.98 2.79
CA SER A 6 -1.58 14.44 3.60
C SER A 6 -1.31 12.99 3.27
N LYS A 7 -2.35 12.21 3.04
CA LYS A 7 -2.22 10.81 2.66
C LYS A 7 -1.57 10.65 1.29
N LYS A 8 -2.02 11.47 0.31
CA LYS A 8 -1.44 11.47 -1.03
C LYS A 8 0.03 11.85 -0.99
N GLN A 9 0.38 12.84 -0.18
CA GLN A 9 1.75 13.30 -0.05
C GLN A 9 2.64 12.19 0.54
N ARG A 10 2.18 11.50 1.56
CA ARG A 10 2.93 10.39 2.15
C ARG A 10 3.12 9.25 1.17
N GLN A 11 2.11 8.95 0.35
CA GLN A 11 2.24 7.92 -0.69
C GLN A 11 3.26 8.32 -1.73
N LYS A 12 3.26 9.58 -2.13
CA LYS A 12 4.22 10.11 -3.09
C LYS A 12 5.66 10.00 -2.56
N GLU A 13 5.85 10.36 -1.30
CA GLU A 13 7.16 10.28 -0.66
C GLU A 13 7.63 8.84 -0.52
N ALA A 14 6.74 7.93 -0.12
CA ALA A 14 7.07 6.52 -0.01
C ALA A 14 7.45 5.93 -1.37
N LYS A 15 6.71 6.28 -2.41
CA LYS A 15 7.01 5.83 -3.77
C LYS A 15 8.37 6.33 -4.22
N ALA A 16 8.64 7.62 -4.03
CA ALA A 16 9.92 8.20 -4.43
C ALA A 16 11.09 7.53 -3.71
N LEU A 17 10.93 7.25 -2.43
CA LEU A 17 11.98 6.62 -1.64
C LEU A 17 12.20 5.16 -2.04
N LEU A 18 11.15 4.37 -2.07
CA LEU A 18 11.27 2.93 -2.33
C LEU A 18 11.66 2.64 -3.78
N GLU A 19 11.02 3.27 -4.74
CA GLU A 19 11.35 3.08 -6.14
C GLU A 19 12.66 3.74 -6.52
N GLY A 20 13.03 4.82 -5.83
CA GLY A 20 14.28 5.53 -6.08
C GLY A 20 15.50 4.77 -5.60
N PHE A 21 15.44 4.17 -4.42
CA PHE A 21 16.59 3.50 -3.83
C PHE A 21 16.60 1.99 -4.04
N TRP A 22 15.44 1.36 -4.23
CA TRP A 22 15.32 -0.08 -4.47
C TRP A 22 14.39 -0.38 -5.64
N PRO A 23 14.72 0.09 -6.85
CA PRO A 23 13.82 -0.02 -8.01
C PRO A 23 13.58 -1.45 -8.50
N GLU A 24 14.47 -2.37 -8.17
CA GLU A 24 14.32 -3.75 -8.59
C GLU A 24 13.28 -4.51 -7.78
N LEU A 25 13.02 -4.04 -6.56
CA LEU A 25 12.04 -4.66 -5.69
C LEU A 25 10.70 -3.94 -5.69
N PHE A 26 10.71 -2.60 -5.58
CA PHE A 26 9.50 -1.82 -5.38
C PHE A 26 8.97 -1.22 -6.68
N ARG A 27 7.71 -1.57 -7.00
CA ARG A 27 6.98 -1.01 -8.13
C ARG A 27 5.56 -0.78 -7.69
N PHE A 28 5.18 0.48 -7.47
CA PHE A 28 3.85 0.81 -6.97
C PHE A 28 2.74 0.49 -7.97
N ASN A 29 3.04 0.50 -9.26
CA ASN A 29 2.07 0.17 -10.30
C ASN A 29 1.85 -1.34 -10.45
N LYS A 30 2.85 -2.13 -10.11
CA LYS A 30 2.76 -3.59 -10.24
C LYS A 30 3.54 -4.25 -9.11
N PRO A 31 3.03 -4.15 -7.88
CA PRO A 31 3.75 -4.69 -6.72
C PRO A 31 3.82 -6.21 -6.73
N ARG A 32 4.86 -6.71 -6.10
CA ARG A 32 5.09 -8.14 -5.92
C ARG A 32 5.23 -8.43 -4.43
N PRO A 33 4.92 -9.66 -3.98
CA PRO A 33 5.10 -10.01 -2.57
C PRO A 33 6.55 -9.81 -2.12
N LEU A 34 6.72 -9.15 -0.99
CA LEU A 34 8.04 -8.90 -0.44
C LEU A 34 8.53 -10.11 0.37
N LYS A 35 9.84 -10.38 0.30
CA LYS A 35 10.48 -11.41 1.09
C LYS A 35 10.19 -11.23 2.57
N MET A 36 10.00 -12.32 3.30
CA MET A 36 9.87 -12.27 4.76
C MET A 36 11.20 -11.78 5.34
N GLY A 37 11.12 -10.79 6.22
CA GLY A 37 12.33 -10.17 6.78
C GLY A 37 12.93 -9.08 5.91
N VAL A 38 12.24 -8.66 4.86
CA VAL A 38 12.73 -7.63 3.94
C VAL A 38 13.05 -6.31 4.66
N PHE A 39 12.30 -5.98 5.70
CA PHE A 39 12.54 -4.76 6.45
C PHE A 39 13.96 -4.71 7.01
N ALA A 40 14.41 -5.79 7.64
CA ALA A 40 15.76 -5.86 8.17
C ALA A 40 16.80 -5.75 7.05
N ASP A 41 16.54 -6.37 5.91
CA ASP A 41 17.43 -6.31 4.76
C ASP A 41 17.55 -4.87 4.23
N LEU A 42 16.43 -4.15 4.18
CA LEU A 42 16.42 -2.76 3.73
C LEU A 42 17.18 -1.84 4.68
N VAL A 43 16.99 -2.02 5.98
CA VAL A 43 17.70 -1.23 6.99
C VAL A 43 19.20 -1.45 6.88
N GLU A 44 19.63 -2.70 6.74
CA GLU A 44 21.04 -3.03 6.59
C GLU A 44 21.62 -2.46 5.30
N ASP A 45 20.91 -2.58 4.20
CA ASP A 45 21.36 -2.04 2.93
C ASP A 45 21.49 -0.52 2.99
N ALA A 46 20.53 0.15 3.63
CA ALA A 46 20.58 1.60 3.80
C ALA A 46 21.80 2.03 4.61
N LYS A 47 22.15 1.28 5.66
CA LYS A 47 23.33 1.55 6.47
C LYS A 47 24.61 1.40 5.64
N GLN A 48 24.71 0.30 4.90
CA GLN A 48 25.90 0.03 4.07
C GLN A 48 26.09 1.08 2.99
N ARG A 49 24.99 1.58 2.43
CA ARG A 49 25.02 2.60 1.37
C ARG A 49 25.11 4.02 1.93
N GLY A 50 25.05 4.18 3.25
CA GLY A 50 25.10 5.50 3.87
C GLY A 50 23.92 6.38 3.51
N LEU A 51 22.74 5.81 3.38
CA LEU A 51 21.55 6.60 3.02
C LEU A 51 21.12 7.51 4.17
N PRO A 52 20.57 8.70 3.87
CA PRO A 52 20.29 9.73 4.89
C PRO A 52 19.00 9.51 5.67
N PHE A 53 18.48 8.31 5.73
CA PHE A 53 17.27 8.01 6.49
C PHE A 53 17.42 6.68 7.21
N GLY A 54 16.71 6.55 8.31
CA GLY A 54 16.83 5.40 9.19
C GLY A 54 15.64 4.48 9.15
N GLU A 55 15.60 3.63 10.15
CA GLU A 55 14.62 2.57 10.32
C GLU A 55 13.18 3.08 10.30
N ASP A 56 12.90 4.20 11.00
CA ASP A 56 11.54 4.72 11.11
C ASP A 56 10.96 5.14 9.75
N ILE A 57 11.78 5.75 8.93
CA ILE A 57 11.34 6.22 7.61
C ILE A 57 11.12 5.02 6.69
N ILE A 58 11.99 4.04 6.74
CA ILE A 58 11.84 2.81 5.95
C ILE A 58 10.58 2.06 6.37
N ARG A 59 10.33 1.95 7.67
CA ARG A 59 9.14 1.27 8.20
C ARG A 59 7.86 1.95 7.72
N ALA A 60 7.81 3.27 7.81
CA ALA A 60 6.66 4.04 7.36
C ALA A 60 6.39 3.84 5.86
N ALA A 61 7.43 3.86 5.05
CA ALA A 61 7.32 3.68 3.62
C ALA A 61 6.82 2.28 3.26
N ILE A 62 7.35 1.25 3.92
CA ILE A 62 6.92 -0.13 3.69
C ILE A 62 5.45 -0.31 4.10
N THR A 63 5.05 0.28 5.23
CA THR A 63 3.66 0.20 5.68
C THR A 63 2.72 0.77 4.63
N ILE A 64 3.07 1.92 4.06
CA ILE A 64 2.28 2.53 2.98
C ILE A 64 2.20 1.60 1.77
N TYR A 65 3.33 1.00 1.39
CA TYR A 65 3.39 0.11 0.25
C TYR A 65 2.54 -1.14 0.43
N THR A 66 2.68 -1.80 1.59
CA THR A 66 2.00 -3.08 1.86
C THR A 66 0.51 -2.93 2.15
N CYS A 67 0.07 -1.75 2.60
CA CYS A 67 -1.35 -1.50 2.84
C CYS A 67 -2.13 -1.20 1.57
N ARG A 68 -1.46 -1.05 0.44
CA ARG A 68 -2.13 -0.74 -0.82
C ARG A 68 -2.90 -1.96 -1.34
N TYR A 69 -4.05 -1.68 -1.95
CA TYR A 69 -4.88 -2.70 -2.56
C TYR A 69 -4.09 -3.56 -3.56
N ALA A 70 -3.29 -2.92 -4.41
CA ALA A 70 -2.51 -3.62 -5.43
C ALA A 70 -1.52 -4.60 -4.81
N TYR A 71 -0.92 -4.26 -3.67
CA TYR A 71 0.00 -5.16 -2.98
C TYR A 71 -0.75 -6.36 -2.40
N GLN A 72 -1.86 -6.12 -1.72
CA GLN A 72 -2.67 -7.22 -1.15
C GLN A 72 -3.17 -8.15 -2.25
N LYS A 73 -3.53 -7.58 -3.39
CA LYS A 73 -3.94 -8.38 -4.54
C LYS A 73 -2.82 -9.27 -5.05
N SER A 74 -1.58 -8.75 -5.07
CA SER A 74 -0.42 -9.55 -5.46
C SER A 74 -0.19 -10.71 -4.49
N LEU A 75 -0.33 -10.48 -3.18
CA LEU A 75 -0.21 -11.55 -2.17
C LEU A 75 -1.25 -12.64 -2.38
N SER A 76 -2.45 -12.30 -2.81
CA SER A 76 -3.51 -13.28 -3.00
C SER A 76 -3.33 -14.14 -4.25
N LYS A 77 -2.51 -13.69 -5.20
CA LYS A 77 -2.37 -14.35 -6.50
C LYS A 77 -0.97 -14.89 -6.80
N VAL A 78 0.07 -14.19 -6.35
CA VAL A 78 1.45 -14.55 -6.68
C VAL A 78 2.00 -15.53 -5.65
N ARG A 79 2.65 -16.57 -6.12
CA ARG A 79 3.20 -17.62 -5.28
C ARG A 79 4.55 -17.22 -4.66
N GLU A 80 5.39 -16.55 -5.42
CA GLU A 80 6.75 -16.27 -5.01
C GLU A 80 6.87 -14.91 -4.31
N ARG A 81 7.82 -14.84 -3.37
CA ARG A 81 8.24 -13.60 -2.74
C ARG A 81 9.56 -13.16 -3.34
N PHE A 82 9.84 -11.85 -3.27
CA PHE A 82 10.99 -11.28 -3.96
C PHE A 82 11.88 -10.51 -3.00
N ASN A 83 13.19 -10.61 -3.20
CA ASN A 83 14.20 -9.95 -2.38
C ASN A 83 14.62 -8.59 -2.96
N LEU A 84 15.59 -7.91 -2.31
CA LEU A 84 16.05 -6.59 -2.74
C LEU A 84 16.55 -6.53 -4.17
N SER A 85 17.10 -7.62 -4.65
CA SER A 85 17.61 -7.70 -6.04
C SER A 85 16.51 -7.98 -7.05
N GLY A 86 15.26 -8.17 -6.58
CA GLY A 86 14.17 -8.52 -7.47
C GLY A 86 14.13 -9.99 -7.85
N GLU A 87 14.87 -10.82 -7.14
CA GLU A 87 14.90 -12.26 -7.40
C GLU A 87 13.94 -12.99 -6.47
N PRO A 88 13.38 -14.13 -6.92
CA PRO A 88 12.49 -14.92 -6.06
C PRO A 88 13.22 -15.46 -4.83
N GLU A 89 12.61 -15.29 -3.68
CA GLU A 89 13.13 -15.82 -2.42
C GLU A 89 11.98 -16.03 -1.45
N GLY A 90 11.58 -17.27 -1.29
CA GLY A 90 10.47 -17.67 -0.44
C GLY A 90 9.15 -17.70 -1.18
N GLU A 91 8.13 -18.13 -0.49
CA GLU A 91 6.79 -18.28 -1.07
C GLU A 91 5.72 -17.69 -0.15
N VAL A 92 4.60 -17.33 -0.74
CA VAL A 92 3.41 -16.91 -0.01
C VAL A 92 2.66 -18.18 0.37
N THR A 93 2.42 -18.37 1.66
CA THR A 93 1.69 -19.56 2.14
C THR A 93 0.20 -19.45 1.84
N ALA A 94 -0.50 -20.58 1.89
CA ALA A 94 -1.95 -20.60 1.69
C ALA A 94 -2.67 -19.72 2.71
N GLU A 95 -2.20 -19.73 3.95
CA GLU A 95 -2.77 -18.88 5.01
C GLU A 95 -2.56 -17.41 4.73
N GLN A 96 -1.38 -17.04 4.24
CA GLN A 96 -1.07 -15.66 3.89
C GLN A 96 -1.88 -15.17 2.70
N LYS A 97 -2.11 -16.05 1.72
CA LYS A 97 -2.98 -15.73 0.58
C LYS A 97 -4.41 -15.49 1.02
N GLU A 98 -4.90 -16.33 1.93
CA GLU A 98 -6.26 -16.19 2.47
C GLU A 98 -6.39 -14.90 3.27
N TYR A 99 -5.39 -14.57 4.09
CA TYR A 99 -5.37 -13.31 4.82
C TYR A 99 -5.44 -12.13 3.86
N ALA A 100 -4.66 -12.16 2.79
CA ALA A 100 -4.67 -11.10 1.78
C ALA A 100 -6.04 -10.97 1.11
N ARG A 101 -6.69 -12.08 0.80
CA ARG A 101 -8.03 -12.08 0.23
C ARG A 101 -9.04 -11.41 1.16
N LEU A 102 -8.93 -11.68 2.46
CA LEU A 102 -9.79 -11.05 3.46
C LEU A 102 -9.53 -9.55 3.55
N GLN A 103 -8.27 -9.12 3.45
CA GLN A 103 -7.94 -7.70 3.42
C GLN A 103 -8.55 -7.00 2.21
N ILE A 104 -8.48 -7.65 1.04
CA ILE A 104 -9.11 -7.13 -0.18
C ILE A 104 -10.61 -6.96 0.02
N GLN A 105 -11.27 -7.97 0.59
CA GLN A 105 -12.70 -7.89 0.86
C GLN A 105 -13.04 -6.73 1.79
N ARG A 106 -12.22 -6.50 2.82
CA ARG A 106 -12.41 -5.37 3.73
C ARG A 106 -12.26 -4.03 3.03
N ILE A 107 -11.24 -3.90 2.19
CA ILE A 107 -11.01 -2.68 1.42
C ILE A 107 -12.18 -2.41 0.48
N ASP A 108 -12.63 -3.44 -0.24
CA ASP A 108 -13.77 -3.33 -1.15
C ASP A 108 -15.05 -2.97 -0.40
N ALA A 109 -15.28 -3.59 0.76
CA ALA A 109 -16.46 -3.31 1.56
C ALA A 109 -16.47 -1.87 2.06
N LYS A 110 -15.32 -1.36 2.50
CA LYS A 110 -15.20 0.03 2.95
C LYS A 110 -15.43 1.01 1.80
N ALA A 111 -14.88 0.71 0.63
CA ALA A 111 -15.07 1.54 -0.54
C ALA A 111 -16.54 1.58 -0.97
N LYS A 112 -17.18 0.41 -0.95
CA LYS A 112 -18.60 0.29 -1.28
C LYS A 112 -19.48 1.04 -0.27
N ALA A 113 -19.17 0.91 1.02
CA ALA A 113 -19.90 1.60 2.07
C ALA A 113 -19.77 3.13 1.95
N ARG A 114 -18.56 3.62 1.64
CA ARG A 114 -18.36 5.06 1.43
C ARG A 114 -19.12 5.58 0.22
N LYS A 115 -19.13 4.80 -0.85
CA LYS A 115 -19.87 5.15 -2.05
C LYS A 115 -21.37 5.20 -1.77
N GLN A 116 -21.88 4.19 -1.07
CA GLN A 116 -23.29 4.11 -0.69
C GLN A 116 -23.69 5.27 0.20
N ALA A 117 -22.85 5.60 1.18
CA ALA A 117 -23.12 6.73 2.08
C ALA A 117 -23.15 8.04 1.32
N ARG A 118 -22.26 8.24 0.34
CA ARG A 118 -22.26 9.43 -0.50
C ARG A 118 -23.52 9.53 -1.35
N GLU A 119 -23.93 8.42 -1.93
CA GLU A 119 -25.14 8.37 -2.76
C GLU A 119 -26.39 8.67 -1.93
N ASN A 120 -26.45 8.11 -0.71
CA ASN A 120 -27.56 8.36 0.20
C ASN A 120 -27.58 9.82 0.64
N GLU A 121 -26.43 10.39 0.94
CA GLU A 121 -26.32 11.80 1.32
C GLU A 121 -26.75 12.72 0.18
N ASN A 122 -26.31 12.43 -1.03
CA ASN A 122 -26.70 13.20 -2.21
C ASN A 122 -28.19 13.07 -2.51
N ALA A 123 -28.76 11.91 -2.29
CA ALA A 123 -30.19 11.69 -2.49
C ALA A 123 -31.03 12.47 -1.45
N ALA A 124 -30.49 12.69 -0.26
CA ALA A 124 -31.18 13.43 0.80
C ALA A 124 -31.08 14.95 0.66
N LYS A 125 -30.05 15.45 -0.03
CA LYS A 125 -29.76 16.87 -0.12
C LYS A 125 -30.49 17.69 -1.19
N PRO A 126 -30.84 17.15 -2.33
CA PRO A 126 -31.19 18.00 -3.49
C PRO A 126 -32.39 18.90 -3.32
N ALA A 127 -33.39 18.47 -2.60
CA ALA A 127 -34.59 19.28 -2.40
C ALA A 127 -34.32 20.54 -1.59
N ASP A 128 -33.49 20.40 -0.55
CA ASP A 128 -33.17 21.51 0.35
C ASP A 128 -32.31 22.56 -0.34
N SER A 129 -31.32 22.14 -1.09
CA SER A 129 -30.44 23.06 -1.79
C SER A 129 -31.14 23.85 -2.88
N GLN A 130 -32.17 23.28 -3.47
CA GLN A 130 -32.97 23.96 -4.51
C GLN A 130 -34.01 24.91 -3.92
N SER A 131 -34.59 24.54 -2.82
CA SER A 131 -35.63 25.35 -2.20
C SER A 131 -35.08 26.58 -1.48
N SER A 132 -33.83 26.59 -1.13
CA SER A 132 -33.23 27.74 -0.48
C SER A 132 -32.90 28.87 -1.44
N ALA A 133 -33.10 28.68 -2.69
CA ALA A 133 -32.90 29.71 -3.71
C ALA A 133 -34.13 30.66 -3.85
#